data_256c39a64dc0586b4aff8e60dbae8ef1
#
_entry.id   256c39a64dc0586b4aff8e60dbae8ef1
#
_cell.length_a   1.000
_cell.length_b   1.000
_cell.length_c   1.000
_cell.angle_alpha   90.00
_cell.angle_beta   90.00
_cell.angle_gamma   90.00
#
_symmetry.space_group_name_H-M   'P 1'
#
loop_
_entity.id
_entity.type
_entity.pdbx_description
1 polymer ?
#
loop_
_entity_poly.entity_id
_entity_poly.type
_entity_poly.pdbx_seq_one_letter_code
_entity_poly.pdbx_strand_id
1 'polypeptide(L)'
;MEPLTPEVVTVTDIRISLSVRDLTHEDLPSCDWSGSVMHVRQIAEQLRRAERGEVDYLAVCGPADVPVAIGGVDYVLKSGAGTLWQLSVHPALQSCGVGTLLISSAEARITARGLAVAELGAEESNPRARALYERLGYRPYGRELDSWGMETEEGSGKRYETMCTLMRKDLT
;
A
#
# COMPACT_ATOMS: atom_id res chain seq x y z
N MET A 1 25.01 -35.82 17.21
CA MET A 1 24.56 -34.43 17.16
C MET A 1 23.07 -34.44 17.45
N GLU A 2 22.68 -34.08 18.66
CA GLU A 2 21.26 -33.96 19.02
C GLU A 2 20.66 -32.76 18.25
N PRO A 3 19.44 -32.89 17.69
CA PRO A 3 18.77 -31.75 17.08
C PRO A 3 18.46 -30.74 18.17
N LEU A 4 18.89 -29.49 17.95
CA LEU A 4 18.51 -28.36 18.82
C LEU A 4 16.98 -28.22 18.75
N THR A 5 16.34 -28.51 19.88
CA THR A 5 14.91 -28.26 20.05
C THR A 5 14.70 -26.74 19.96
N PRO A 6 13.82 -26.23 19.10
CA PRO A 6 13.56 -24.79 19.05
C PRO A 6 13.02 -24.33 20.39
N GLU A 7 13.70 -23.36 21.00
CA GLU A 7 13.23 -22.72 22.23
C GLU A 7 12.00 -21.86 21.88
N VAL A 8 10.85 -22.21 22.40
CA VAL A 8 9.63 -21.42 22.22
C VAL A 8 9.66 -20.27 23.21
N VAL A 9 9.99 -19.07 22.72
CA VAL A 9 9.85 -17.85 23.50
C VAL A 9 8.43 -17.34 23.32
N THR A 10 7.64 -17.38 24.39
CA THR A 10 6.31 -16.76 24.41
C THR A 10 6.46 -15.29 24.77
N VAL A 11 6.26 -14.43 23.79
CA VAL A 11 6.16 -12.97 24.01
C VAL A 11 4.69 -12.62 24.10
N THR A 12 4.24 -12.14 25.23
CA THR A 12 2.83 -11.87 25.50
C THR A 12 2.36 -10.52 24.95
N ASP A 13 3.23 -9.51 24.89
CA ASP A 13 2.90 -8.18 24.36
C ASP A 13 4.13 -7.48 23.82
N ILE A 14 4.15 -7.18 22.51
CA ILE A 14 5.11 -6.25 21.91
C ILE A 14 4.35 -5.02 21.45
N ARG A 15 4.70 -3.85 21.99
CA ARG A 15 4.18 -2.55 21.50
C ARG A 15 5.27 -1.88 20.69
N ILE A 16 4.93 -1.57 19.42
CA ILE A 16 5.81 -0.84 18.51
C ILE A 16 5.14 0.50 18.20
N SER A 17 5.84 1.59 18.44
CA SER A 17 5.37 2.91 18.01
C SER A 17 5.51 3.06 16.51
N LEU A 18 4.43 3.40 15.83
CA LEU A 18 4.41 3.71 14.41
C LEU A 18 4.09 5.18 14.19
N SER A 19 4.72 5.78 13.20
CA SER A 19 4.42 7.13 12.73
C SER A 19 4.03 7.09 11.25
N VAL A 20 3.26 8.09 10.82
CA VAL A 20 2.88 8.24 9.40
C VAL A 20 3.39 9.57 8.89
N ARG A 21 4.06 9.53 7.76
CA ARG A 21 4.58 10.70 7.06
C ARG A 21 4.55 10.50 5.55
N ASP A 22 4.89 11.53 4.81
CA ASP A 22 5.13 11.39 3.37
C ASP A 22 6.38 10.53 3.12
N LEU A 23 6.31 9.69 2.11
CA LEU A 23 7.47 8.96 1.59
C LEU A 23 8.36 9.94 0.82
N THR A 24 9.65 9.78 0.94
CA THR A 24 10.66 10.59 0.24
C THR A 24 11.52 9.74 -0.68
N HIS A 25 12.24 10.38 -1.62
CA HIS A 25 13.20 9.67 -2.46
C HIS A 25 14.33 8.98 -1.67
N GLU A 26 14.68 9.52 -0.51
CA GLU A 26 15.70 8.94 0.38
C GLU A 26 15.25 7.62 1.04
N ASP A 27 13.95 7.39 1.13
CA ASP A 27 13.39 6.15 1.68
C ASP A 27 13.46 4.96 0.71
N LEU A 28 13.57 5.22 -0.59
CA LEU A 28 13.42 4.19 -1.62
C LEU A 28 14.37 3.00 -1.46
N PRO A 29 15.65 3.17 -1.07
CA PRO A 29 16.54 2.04 -0.82
C PRO A 29 16.04 1.11 0.31
N SER A 30 15.22 1.62 1.23
CA SER A 30 14.63 0.86 2.34
C SER A 30 13.26 0.27 2.01
N CYS A 31 12.80 0.41 0.77
CA CYS A 31 11.49 -0.08 0.30
C CYS A 31 11.59 -1.27 -0.66
N ASP A 32 12.73 -1.93 -0.76
CA ASP A 32 12.98 -3.09 -1.62
C ASP A 32 12.07 -4.29 -1.29
N TRP A 33 11.62 -4.39 -0.06
CA TRP A 33 10.64 -5.37 0.39
C TRP A 33 9.25 -5.22 -0.26
N SER A 34 8.94 -4.06 -0.82
CA SER A 34 7.61 -3.73 -1.37
C SER A 34 7.39 -4.30 -2.77
N GLY A 35 8.43 -4.69 -3.49
CA GLY A 35 8.33 -5.22 -4.83
C GLY A 35 9.66 -5.24 -5.58
N SER A 36 9.58 -5.40 -6.90
CA SER A 36 10.76 -5.45 -7.77
C SER A 36 11.47 -4.09 -7.88
N VAL A 37 12.68 -4.08 -8.47
CA VAL A 37 13.40 -2.84 -8.82
C VAL A 37 12.54 -1.94 -9.72
N MET A 38 11.80 -2.52 -10.66
CA MET A 38 10.85 -1.78 -11.51
C MET A 38 9.75 -1.11 -10.67
N HIS A 39 9.21 -1.81 -9.69
CA HIS A 39 8.21 -1.26 -8.77
C HIS A 39 8.75 -0.05 -8.00
N VAL A 40 9.96 -0.15 -7.44
CA VAL A 40 10.60 0.95 -6.72
C VAL A 40 10.85 2.16 -7.65
N ARG A 41 11.23 1.93 -8.91
CA ARG A 41 11.34 3.00 -9.92
C ARG A 41 10.00 3.66 -10.21
N GLN A 42 8.92 2.88 -10.27
CA GLN A 42 7.57 3.43 -10.44
C GLN A 42 7.17 4.30 -9.24
N ILE A 43 7.52 3.91 -8.02
CA ILE A 43 7.31 4.74 -6.83
C ILE A 43 8.07 6.08 -6.97
N ALA A 44 9.32 6.06 -7.43
CA ALA A 44 10.09 7.29 -7.65
C ALA A 44 9.38 8.25 -8.62
N GLU A 45 8.73 7.73 -9.66
CA GLU A 45 7.92 8.56 -10.57
C GLU A 45 6.69 9.14 -9.85
N GLN A 46 6.03 8.36 -8.99
CA GLN A 46 4.90 8.87 -8.21
C GLN A 46 5.32 9.97 -7.22
N LEU A 47 6.52 9.90 -6.64
CA LEU A 47 7.03 10.97 -5.80
C LEU A 47 7.22 12.30 -6.57
N ARG A 48 7.61 12.25 -7.85
CA ARG A 48 7.63 13.45 -8.70
C ARG A 48 6.21 13.99 -8.96
N ARG A 49 5.22 13.13 -9.06
CA ARG A 49 3.81 13.55 -9.14
C ARG A 49 3.33 14.17 -7.81
N ALA A 50 3.84 13.67 -6.68
CA ALA A 50 3.54 14.25 -5.37
C ALA A 50 4.08 15.69 -5.24
N GLU A 51 5.25 15.99 -5.80
CA GLU A 51 5.81 17.34 -5.85
C GLU A 51 4.89 18.33 -6.62
N ARG A 52 4.10 17.83 -7.58
CA ARG A 52 3.10 18.61 -8.31
C ARG A 52 1.72 18.65 -7.64
N GLY A 53 1.57 17.98 -6.49
CA GLY A 53 0.31 17.91 -5.75
C GLY A 53 -0.76 16.99 -6.38
N GLU A 54 -0.39 16.17 -7.36
CA GLU A 54 -1.30 15.24 -8.05
C GLU A 54 -1.62 14.01 -7.20
N VAL A 55 -0.69 13.63 -6.34
CA VAL A 55 -0.79 12.47 -5.47
C VAL A 55 -0.24 12.78 -4.08
N ASP A 56 -0.65 12.02 -3.07
CA ASP A 56 0.08 11.86 -1.82
C ASP A 56 0.69 10.45 -1.82
N TYR A 57 1.92 10.31 -1.35
CA TYR A 57 2.53 9.00 -1.18
C TYR A 57 3.00 8.85 0.26
N LEU A 58 2.37 7.95 1.01
CA LEU A 58 2.52 7.82 2.45
C LEU A 58 3.47 6.68 2.82
N ALA A 59 4.16 6.86 3.94
CA ALA A 59 4.92 5.84 4.63
C ALA A 59 4.43 5.69 6.07
N VAL A 60 4.18 4.46 6.49
CA VAL A 60 4.11 4.11 7.92
C VAL A 60 5.50 3.67 8.33
N CYS A 61 6.08 4.31 9.33
CA CYS A 61 7.44 4.10 9.76
C CYS A 61 7.51 3.49 11.17
N GLY A 62 8.45 2.58 11.37
CA GLY A 62 8.81 2.05 12.68
C GLY A 62 9.63 3.02 13.53
N PRO A 63 10.09 2.60 14.73
CA PRO A 63 10.83 3.46 15.66
C PRO A 63 12.13 4.05 15.11
N ALA A 64 12.76 3.38 14.13
CA ALA A 64 13.98 3.86 13.46
C ALA A 64 13.67 4.78 12.27
N ASP A 65 12.43 5.24 12.11
CA ASP A 65 11.93 6.04 10.98
C ASP A 65 12.12 5.36 9.60
N VAL A 66 12.12 4.03 9.59
CA VAL A 66 12.21 3.22 8.38
C VAL A 66 10.81 2.80 7.94
N PRO A 67 10.44 2.96 6.65
CA PRO A 67 9.15 2.55 6.12
C PRO A 67 8.89 1.05 6.30
N VAL A 68 7.74 0.72 6.88
CA VAL A 68 7.23 -0.64 7.05
C VAL A 68 5.89 -0.87 6.33
N ALA A 69 5.26 0.20 5.87
CA ALA A 69 4.17 0.17 4.92
C ALA A 69 4.20 1.43 4.07
N ILE A 70 3.80 1.32 2.81
CA ILE A 70 3.75 2.42 1.87
C ILE A 70 2.50 2.34 1.01
N GLY A 71 2.07 3.48 0.48
CA GLY A 71 0.95 3.53 -0.45
C GLY A 71 0.64 4.94 -0.90
N GLY A 72 0.01 5.04 -2.07
CA GLY A 72 -0.33 6.29 -2.70
C GLY A 72 -1.82 6.61 -2.70
N VAL A 73 -2.14 7.88 -2.83
CA VAL A 73 -3.48 8.39 -3.14
C VAL A 73 -3.38 9.28 -4.37
N ASP A 74 -4.04 8.89 -5.44
CA ASP A 74 -4.12 9.64 -6.69
C ASP A 74 -5.40 10.48 -6.70
N TYR A 75 -5.25 11.79 -6.94
CA TYR A 75 -6.36 12.74 -6.97
C TYR A 75 -6.77 13.16 -8.39
N VAL A 76 -6.02 12.69 -9.39
CA VAL A 76 -6.23 13.05 -10.81
C VAL A 76 -6.94 11.95 -11.57
N LEU A 77 -6.73 10.70 -11.16
CA LEU A 77 -7.23 9.52 -11.85
C LEU A 77 -8.76 9.49 -11.96
N LYS A 78 -9.46 9.88 -10.89
CA LYS A 78 -10.92 9.98 -10.85
C LYS A 78 -11.37 11.29 -10.22
N SER A 79 -12.22 12.02 -10.95
CA SER A 79 -12.76 13.27 -10.45
C SER A 79 -13.60 13.07 -9.19
N GLY A 80 -13.37 13.89 -8.17
CA GLY A 80 -14.14 13.90 -6.94
C GLY A 80 -13.80 12.80 -5.94
N ALA A 81 -12.78 12.00 -6.19
CA ALA A 81 -12.35 10.92 -5.32
C ALA A 81 -10.82 10.88 -5.15
N GLY A 82 -10.35 10.32 -4.04
CA GLY A 82 -8.97 9.88 -3.89
C GLY A 82 -8.87 8.38 -4.18
N THR A 83 -8.02 8.00 -5.12
CA THR A 83 -7.80 6.60 -5.48
C THR A 83 -6.55 6.08 -4.78
N LEU A 84 -6.72 5.12 -3.87
CA LEU A 84 -5.62 4.44 -3.19
C LEU A 84 -5.04 3.37 -4.11
N TRP A 85 -3.72 3.33 -4.20
CA TRP A 85 -3.03 2.29 -4.98
C TRP A 85 -1.64 1.99 -4.45
N GLN A 86 -1.02 0.93 -4.94
CA GLN A 86 0.30 0.46 -4.53
C GLN A 86 0.44 0.28 -3.00
N LEU A 87 -0.63 -0.14 -2.34
CA LEU A 87 -0.63 -0.39 -0.90
C LEU A 87 0.19 -1.64 -0.58
N SER A 88 1.25 -1.48 0.20
CA SER A 88 2.14 -2.56 0.60
C SER A 88 2.47 -2.48 2.07
N VAL A 89 2.48 -3.63 2.74
CA VAL A 89 2.92 -3.78 4.13
C VAL A 89 4.07 -4.79 4.18
N HIS A 90 5.12 -4.43 4.89
CA HIS A 90 6.28 -5.32 5.08
C HIS A 90 5.82 -6.71 5.53
N PRO A 91 6.30 -7.80 4.90
CA PRO A 91 5.82 -9.16 5.18
C PRO A 91 5.82 -9.54 6.67
N ALA A 92 6.83 -9.10 7.43
CA ALA A 92 6.93 -9.38 8.86
C ALA A 92 5.85 -8.70 9.72
N LEU A 93 5.15 -7.69 9.20
CA LEU A 93 4.16 -6.89 9.92
C LEU A 93 2.75 -6.97 9.33
N GLN A 94 2.53 -7.89 8.41
CA GLN A 94 1.19 -8.15 7.88
C GLN A 94 0.29 -8.75 8.98
N SER A 95 -1.00 -8.45 8.91
CA SER A 95 -2.01 -8.84 9.92
C SER A 95 -1.79 -8.27 11.33
N CYS A 96 -0.98 -7.24 11.46
CA CYS A 96 -0.74 -6.52 12.72
C CYS A 96 -1.46 -5.16 12.79
N GLY A 97 -2.38 -4.87 11.87
CA GLY A 97 -3.11 -3.59 11.82
C GLY A 97 -2.41 -2.46 11.07
N VAL A 98 -1.20 -2.69 10.55
CA VAL A 98 -0.41 -1.65 9.85
C VAL A 98 -1.10 -1.19 8.56
N GLY A 99 -1.69 -2.12 7.80
CA GLY A 99 -2.47 -1.78 6.60
C GLY A 99 -3.70 -0.93 6.92
N THR A 100 -4.36 -1.19 8.03
CA THR A 100 -5.48 -0.36 8.52
C THR A 100 -5.02 1.06 8.85
N LEU A 101 -3.88 1.22 9.51
CA LEU A 101 -3.29 2.53 9.80
C LEU A 101 -2.95 3.29 8.52
N LEU A 102 -2.33 2.62 7.54
CA LEU A 102 -2.00 3.23 6.25
C LEU A 102 -3.26 3.72 5.53
N ILE A 103 -4.29 2.89 5.42
CA ILE A 103 -5.53 3.23 4.72
C ILE A 103 -6.27 4.37 5.43
N SER A 104 -6.43 4.31 6.75
CA SER A 104 -7.08 5.40 7.50
C SER A 104 -6.32 6.72 7.40
N SER A 105 -4.99 6.69 7.33
CA SER A 105 -4.19 7.89 7.10
C SER A 105 -4.37 8.44 5.68
N ALA A 106 -4.48 7.56 4.68
CA ALA A 106 -4.82 7.96 3.31
C ALA A 106 -6.22 8.58 3.22
N GLU A 107 -7.21 7.99 3.87
CA GLU A 107 -8.57 8.54 3.97
C GLU A 107 -8.59 9.93 4.61
N ALA A 108 -7.79 10.14 5.66
CA ALA A 108 -7.64 11.46 6.28
C ALA A 108 -7.04 12.50 5.31
N ARG A 109 -6.09 12.11 4.45
CA ARG A 109 -5.55 12.98 3.39
C ARG A 109 -6.60 13.34 2.34
N ILE A 110 -7.43 12.39 1.93
CA ILE A 110 -8.53 12.62 1.00
C ILE A 110 -9.51 13.64 1.59
N THR A 111 -9.93 13.44 2.83
CA THR A 111 -10.83 14.35 3.54
C THR A 111 -10.22 15.75 3.71
N ALA A 112 -8.93 15.85 4.03
CA ALA A 112 -8.23 17.13 4.17
C ALA A 112 -8.18 17.93 2.86
N ARG A 113 -8.29 17.26 1.70
CA ARG A 113 -8.42 17.89 0.38
C ARG A 113 -9.87 18.28 0.02
N GLY A 114 -10.83 18.08 0.92
CA GLY A 114 -12.23 18.37 0.69
C GLY A 114 -12.95 17.32 -0.16
N LEU A 115 -12.38 16.13 -0.33
CA LEU A 115 -12.99 15.02 -1.04
C LEU A 115 -13.69 14.08 -0.06
N ALA A 116 -14.80 13.49 -0.48
CA ALA A 116 -15.66 12.68 0.37
C ALA A 116 -15.67 11.19 -0.03
N VAL A 117 -14.91 10.81 -1.05
CA VAL A 117 -14.90 9.44 -1.59
C VAL A 117 -13.48 8.92 -1.69
N ALA A 118 -13.24 7.74 -1.13
CA ALA A 118 -12.05 6.94 -1.36
C ALA A 118 -12.38 5.76 -2.27
N GLU A 119 -11.51 5.48 -3.23
CA GLU A 119 -11.64 4.35 -4.14
C GLU A 119 -10.35 3.53 -4.17
N LEU A 120 -10.47 2.26 -4.51
CA LEU A 120 -9.34 1.36 -4.75
C LEU A 120 -9.75 0.17 -5.62
N GLY A 121 -8.76 -0.52 -6.17
CA GLY A 121 -8.92 -1.80 -6.85
C GLY A 121 -8.40 -2.94 -5.96
N ALA A 122 -9.21 -3.97 -5.80
CA ALA A 122 -8.81 -5.21 -5.15
C ALA A 122 -8.56 -6.27 -6.23
N GLU A 123 -7.34 -6.75 -6.36
CA GLU A 123 -7.04 -7.86 -7.26
C GLU A 123 -7.84 -9.10 -6.88
N GLU A 124 -8.50 -9.72 -7.85
CA GLU A 124 -9.30 -10.93 -7.59
C GLU A 124 -8.46 -12.10 -7.07
N SER A 125 -7.16 -12.11 -7.40
CA SER A 125 -6.18 -13.07 -6.89
C SER A 125 -5.76 -12.83 -5.43
N ASN A 126 -6.15 -11.69 -4.82
CA ASN A 126 -5.79 -11.32 -3.46
C ASN A 126 -7.03 -11.17 -2.55
N PRO A 127 -7.68 -12.29 -2.16
CA PRO A 127 -8.88 -12.26 -1.33
C PRO A 127 -8.63 -11.67 0.07
N ARG A 128 -7.40 -11.73 0.57
CA ARG A 128 -7.02 -11.17 1.86
C ARG A 128 -7.09 -9.65 1.88
N ALA A 129 -6.58 -9.00 0.83
CA ALA A 129 -6.68 -7.55 0.68
C ALA A 129 -8.15 -7.13 0.55
N ARG A 130 -8.92 -7.83 -0.27
CA ARG A 130 -10.36 -7.58 -0.41
C ARG A 130 -11.09 -7.66 0.94
N ALA A 131 -10.83 -8.70 1.74
CA ALA A 131 -11.45 -8.85 3.06
C ALA A 131 -11.09 -7.69 4.02
N LEU A 132 -9.85 -7.17 3.94
CA LEU A 132 -9.46 -5.97 4.68
C LEU A 132 -10.28 -4.76 4.24
N TYR A 133 -10.40 -4.51 2.95
CA TYR A 133 -11.14 -3.36 2.42
C TYR A 133 -12.63 -3.42 2.79
N GLU A 134 -13.24 -4.60 2.71
CA GLU A 134 -14.63 -4.81 3.14
C GLU A 134 -14.82 -4.51 4.63
N ARG A 135 -13.90 -4.94 5.50
CA ARG A 135 -13.93 -4.60 6.94
C ARG A 135 -13.78 -3.11 7.20
N LEU A 136 -13.04 -2.40 6.35
CA LEU A 136 -12.87 -0.95 6.45
C LEU A 136 -14.03 -0.15 5.84
N GLY A 137 -15.06 -0.83 5.32
CA GLY A 137 -16.28 -0.21 4.80
C GLY A 137 -16.28 0.07 3.31
N TYR A 138 -15.28 -0.41 2.57
CA TYR A 138 -15.30 -0.35 1.11
C TYR A 138 -16.31 -1.34 0.54
N ARG A 139 -17.04 -0.92 -0.48
CA ARG A 139 -18.06 -1.72 -1.16
C ARG A 139 -17.74 -1.82 -2.66
N PRO A 140 -17.89 -3.02 -3.26
CA PRO A 140 -17.65 -3.20 -4.68
C PRO A 140 -18.70 -2.43 -5.51
N TYR A 141 -18.26 -1.82 -6.62
CA TYR A 141 -19.13 -1.12 -7.56
C TYR A 141 -18.82 -1.42 -9.04
N GLY A 142 -17.74 -2.11 -9.33
CA GLY A 142 -17.35 -2.46 -10.70
C GLY A 142 -16.17 -3.42 -10.77
N ARG A 143 -15.73 -3.68 -11.99
CA ARG A 143 -14.54 -4.49 -12.30
C ARG A 143 -13.74 -3.81 -13.39
N GLU A 144 -12.43 -3.93 -13.32
CA GLU A 144 -11.51 -3.36 -14.32
C GLU A 144 -10.32 -4.30 -14.50
N LEU A 145 -9.86 -4.42 -15.75
CA LEU A 145 -8.60 -5.08 -16.05
C LEU A 145 -7.46 -4.10 -15.78
N ASP A 146 -6.61 -4.42 -14.82
CA ASP A 146 -5.40 -3.65 -14.53
C ASP A 146 -4.18 -4.33 -15.11
N SER A 147 -3.19 -3.55 -15.50
CA SER A 147 -1.97 -4.08 -16.09
C SER A 147 -0.77 -3.21 -15.81
N TRP A 148 0.37 -3.83 -15.51
CA TRP A 148 1.64 -3.16 -15.34
C TRP A 148 2.80 -3.99 -15.88
N GLY A 149 3.92 -3.32 -16.15
CA GLY A 149 5.15 -3.98 -16.59
C GLY A 149 5.81 -4.75 -15.46
N MET A 150 6.22 -5.99 -15.72
CA MET A 150 7.08 -6.78 -14.84
C MET A 150 8.40 -7.07 -15.53
N GLU A 151 9.52 -6.95 -14.79
CA GLU A 151 10.79 -7.48 -15.23
C GLU A 151 10.78 -8.99 -15.07
N THR A 152 11.17 -9.72 -16.13
CA THR A 152 11.44 -11.15 -16.07
C THR A 152 12.93 -11.38 -15.91
N GLU A 153 13.33 -12.53 -15.36
CA GLU A 153 14.75 -12.94 -15.20
C GLU A 153 15.51 -12.94 -16.54
N GLU A 154 14.82 -13.01 -17.66
CA GLU A 154 15.39 -12.98 -19.01
C GLU A 154 15.48 -11.56 -19.63
N GLY A 155 15.16 -10.50 -18.86
CA GLY A 155 15.23 -9.11 -19.33
C GLY A 155 14.18 -8.72 -20.38
N SER A 156 13.26 -9.62 -20.72
CA SER A 156 12.10 -9.32 -21.56
C SER A 156 10.95 -8.85 -20.67
N GLY A 157 10.57 -7.58 -20.78
CA GLY A 157 9.44 -7.03 -20.03
C GLY A 157 8.15 -7.80 -20.35
N LYS A 158 7.62 -8.56 -19.39
CA LYS A 158 6.26 -9.09 -19.46
C LYS A 158 5.30 -8.08 -18.88
N ARG A 159 4.15 -7.94 -19.55
CA ARG A 159 3.01 -7.22 -19.00
C ARG A 159 2.23 -8.16 -18.10
N TYR A 160 2.08 -7.80 -16.85
CA TYR A 160 1.18 -8.48 -15.93
C TYR A 160 -0.23 -7.88 -16.07
N GLU A 161 -1.23 -8.72 -16.18
CA GLU A 161 -2.63 -8.34 -16.25
C GLU A 161 -3.40 -9.04 -15.14
N THR A 162 -4.22 -8.29 -14.44
CA THR A 162 -5.09 -8.83 -13.38
C THR A 162 -6.45 -8.17 -13.41
N MET A 163 -7.46 -8.93 -13.07
CA MET A 163 -8.80 -8.38 -12.88
C MET A 163 -8.93 -7.84 -11.47
N CYS A 164 -9.34 -6.59 -11.35
CA CYS A 164 -9.59 -5.92 -10.10
C CYS A 164 -11.08 -5.68 -9.88
N THR A 165 -11.55 -5.97 -8.68
CA THR A 165 -12.84 -5.46 -8.20
C THR A 165 -12.63 -4.01 -7.78
N LEU A 166 -13.34 -3.08 -8.39
CA LEU A 166 -13.35 -1.68 -7.99
C LEU A 166 -14.23 -1.51 -6.76
N MET A 167 -13.68 -0.90 -5.74
CA MET A 167 -14.35 -0.69 -4.47
C MET A 167 -14.26 0.78 -4.06
N ARG A 168 -15.28 1.27 -3.37
CA ARG A 168 -15.31 2.64 -2.86
C ARG A 168 -15.94 2.73 -1.48
N LYS A 169 -15.63 3.83 -0.80
CA LYS A 169 -16.11 4.17 0.53
C LYS A 169 -16.41 5.67 0.58
N ASP A 170 -17.58 6.01 1.13
CA ASP A 170 -17.91 7.38 1.51
C ASP A 170 -17.24 7.71 2.85
N LEU A 171 -16.57 8.87 2.91
CA LEU A 171 -15.76 9.30 4.05
C LEU A 171 -16.50 10.31 4.98
N THR A 172 -17.79 10.49 4.76
CA THR A 172 -18.67 11.40 5.55
C THR A 172 -19.33 10.69 6.71
#